data_aebee63f4d85a3ca43166995b14e62aa
#
_entry.id   aebee63f4d85a3ca43166995b14e62aa
#
_cell.length_a   1.000
_cell.length_b   1.000
_cell.length_c   1.000
_cell.angle_alpha   90.00
_cell.angle_beta   90.00
_cell.angle_gamma   90.00
#
_symmetry.space_group_name_H-M   'P 1'
#
loop_
_entity.id
_entity.type
_entity.pdbx_description
1 polymer ?
#
loop_
_entity_poly.entity_id
_entity_poly.type
_entity_poly.pdbx_seq_one_letter_code
_entity_poly.pdbx_strand_id
1 'polypeptide(L)'
;VSLLEIQDLKVHFHTEDGVVKAVDGASFSVEKGETLGIVGESGCGKSVANMTILGLTRSPNTEIEGRILLEGEDLIQASPDEMQAVRGQDIAMIFQDPLTSLHPFYKIGKQLVEAVQAHQDVSKKEARDRAAELLGLVGIPDASNRLDDYPHEFSGGMRQRAMIAMALVNDPHILIADEPTTALDVTIQAQILHLIQELQERLGMAVILITHDLGVVADTADYINVMYAGRIVEAGTLDEIFYDPQHPYTWGLLGSVARPDRPRTERLSQIQGQPPSLLAPPQGCHFRPRCPHEFDKCKQTPPLDPRSGTPGHLDRCWLSPEQKRTLRVIQGDQIGLEAPAA
;
A
#
# COMPACT_ATOMS: atom_id res chain seq x y z
N VAL A 1 13.22 7.89 -15.05
CA VAL A 1 13.59 8.43 -13.72
C VAL A 1 12.38 8.21 -12.85
N SER A 2 12.55 7.43 -11.77
CA SER A 2 11.46 7.14 -10.82
C SER A 2 10.83 8.43 -10.31
N LEU A 3 9.51 8.46 -10.19
CA LEU A 3 8.78 9.58 -9.59
C LEU A 3 9.02 9.63 -8.08
N LEU A 4 8.97 8.45 -7.45
CA LEU A 4 9.29 8.26 -6.03
C LEU A 4 10.24 7.07 -5.88
N GLU A 5 11.29 7.24 -5.08
CA GLU A 5 12.24 6.17 -4.78
C GLU A 5 12.53 6.11 -3.28
N ILE A 6 12.35 4.94 -2.70
CA ILE A 6 12.67 4.64 -1.31
C ILE A 6 13.91 3.76 -1.27
N GLN A 7 14.95 4.18 -0.52
CA GLN A 7 16.25 3.52 -0.42
C GLN A 7 16.55 3.17 1.04
N ASP A 8 16.61 1.87 1.35
CA ASP A 8 16.95 1.29 2.66
C ASP A 8 16.24 1.98 3.84
N LEU A 9 14.94 2.26 3.67
CA LEU A 9 14.15 2.94 4.69
C LEU A 9 14.04 2.11 5.95
N LYS A 10 14.43 2.70 7.09
CA LYS A 10 14.20 2.17 8.42
C LYS A 10 13.40 3.16 9.23
N VAL A 11 12.41 2.67 9.94
CA VAL A 11 11.58 3.45 10.85
C VAL A 11 11.45 2.69 12.15
N HIS A 12 12.13 3.18 13.18
CA HIS A 12 12.17 2.58 14.50
C HIS A 12 11.54 3.51 15.52
N PHE A 13 10.61 2.99 16.32
CA PHE A 13 9.96 3.73 17.40
C PHE A 13 10.56 3.33 18.75
N HIS A 14 11.09 4.30 19.48
CA HIS A 14 11.59 4.12 20.84
C HIS A 14 10.42 4.22 21.82
N THR A 15 10.06 3.10 22.45
CA THR A 15 8.98 2.98 23.42
C THR A 15 9.53 2.58 24.80
N GLU A 16 8.72 2.65 25.86
CA GLU A 16 9.11 2.19 27.19
C GLU A 16 9.47 0.70 27.22
N ASP A 17 8.83 -0.12 26.35
CA ASP A 17 9.06 -1.58 26.25
C ASP A 17 10.27 -1.94 25.37
N GLY A 18 10.87 -0.97 24.66
CA GLY A 18 12.00 -1.17 23.75
C GLY A 18 11.82 -0.52 22.39
N VAL A 19 12.64 -0.94 21.41
CA VAL A 19 12.64 -0.38 20.06
C VAL A 19 11.78 -1.22 19.12
N VAL A 20 10.67 -0.66 18.66
CA VAL A 20 9.80 -1.28 17.64
C VAL A 20 10.35 -0.98 16.25
N LYS A 21 10.83 -2.00 15.55
CA LYS A 21 11.37 -1.91 14.18
C LYS A 21 10.26 -2.05 13.15
N ALA A 22 9.46 -1.00 13.02
CA ALA A 22 8.26 -1.03 12.17
C ALA A 22 8.59 -1.19 10.68
N VAL A 23 9.66 -0.56 10.21
CA VAL A 23 10.28 -0.78 8.90
C VAL A 23 11.77 -0.98 9.11
N ASP A 24 12.37 -1.99 8.47
CA ASP A 24 13.75 -2.41 8.72
C ASP A 24 14.46 -2.74 7.38
N GLY A 25 14.68 -1.72 6.57
CA GLY A 25 15.39 -1.81 5.29
C GLY A 25 14.44 -2.11 4.12
N ALA A 26 13.45 -1.25 3.90
CA ALA A 26 12.58 -1.30 2.72
C ALA A 26 13.15 -0.43 1.60
N SER A 27 13.20 -1.00 0.38
CA SER A 27 13.61 -0.27 -0.84
C SER A 27 12.64 -0.60 -1.96
N PHE A 28 12.07 0.41 -2.59
CA PHE A 28 11.16 0.29 -3.73
C PHE A 28 11.03 1.63 -4.46
N SER A 29 10.48 1.59 -5.65
CA SER A 29 10.21 2.80 -6.44
C SER A 29 8.84 2.72 -7.09
N VAL A 30 8.33 3.86 -7.53
CA VAL A 30 7.14 3.96 -8.36
C VAL A 30 7.40 4.95 -9.50
N GLU A 31 7.01 4.55 -10.69
CA GLU A 31 7.08 5.38 -11.89
C GLU A 31 5.78 6.17 -12.08
N LYS A 32 5.83 7.21 -12.92
CA LYS A 32 4.63 7.98 -13.24
C LYS A 32 3.57 7.12 -13.94
N GLY A 33 2.34 7.17 -13.48
CA GLY A 33 1.23 6.40 -14.03
C GLY A 33 1.22 4.92 -13.64
N GLU A 34 2.18 4.45 -12.83
CA GLU A 34 2.27 3.09 -12.33
C GLU A 34 1.40 2.88 -11.08
N THR A 35 0.85 1.69 -10.92
CA THR A 35 0.25 1.22 -9.67
C THR A 35 1.17 0.24 -8.96
N LEU A 36 1.74 0.65 -7.84
CA LEU A 36 2.51 -0.19 -6.95
C LEU A 36 1.63 -0.78 -5.85
N GLY A 37 1.47 -2.11 -5.83
CA GLY A 37 0.83 -2.83 -4.73
C GLY A 37 1.80 -3.11 -3.58
N ILE A 38 1.43 -2.77 -2.34
CA ILE A 38 2.17 -3.18 -1.13
C ILE A 38 1.27 -4.10 -0.32
N VAL A 39 1.61 -5.38 -0.28
CA VAL A 39 0.78 -6.42 0.33
C VAL A 39 1.47 -7.09 1.51
N GLY A 40 0.69 -7.62 2.46
CA GLY A 40 1.19 -8.37 3.61
C GLY A 40 0.20 -8.37 4.78
N GLU A 41 0.45 -9.20 5.78
CA GLU A 41 -0.40 -9.30 6.99
C GLU A 41 -0.48 -7.95 7.74
N SER A 42 -1.57 -7.77 8.52
CA SER A 42 -1.71 -6.58 9.38
C SER A 42 -0.54 -6.44 10.34
N GLY A 43 -0.09 -5.21 10.58
CA GLY A 43 1.03 -4.92 11.47
C GLY A 43 2.42 -5.20 10.90
N CYS A 44 2.57 -5.57 9.62
CA CYS A 44 3.90 -5.81 9.03
C CYS A 44 4.69 -4.55 8.64
N GLY A 45 4.14 -3.34 8.84
CA GLY A 45 4.84 -2.06 8.61
C GLY A 45 4.40 -1.27 7.38
N LYS A 46 3.43 -1.75 6.58
CA LYS A 46 2.97 -1.10 5.32
C LYS A 46 2.56 0.36 5.52
N SER A 47 1.60 0.61 6.41
CA SER A 47 1.10 1.97 6.68
C SER A 47 2.18 2.87 7.26
N VAL A 48 3.09 2.34 8.10
CA VAL A 48 4.20 3.10 8.67
C VAL A 48 5.16 3.56 7.57
N ALA A 49 5.55 2.67 6.64
CA ALA A 49 6.41 3.03 5.52
C ALA A 49 5.81 4.19 4.71
N ASN A 50 4.52 4.10 4.39
CA ASN A 50 3.83 5.09 3.56
C ASN A 50 3.53 6.40 4.32
N MET A 51 3.17 6.36 5.59
CA MET A 51 3.06 7.55 6.43
C MET A 51 4.40 8.27 6.59
N THR A 52 5.52 7.53 6.54
CA THR A 52 6.87 8.14 6.61
C THR A 52 7.20 8.93 5.36
N ILE A 53 6.72 8.53 4.18
CA ILE A 53 6.85 9.31 2.93
C ILE A 53 6.27 10.72 3.12
N LEU A 54 5.13 10.82 3.80
CA LEU A 54 4.50 12.09 4.13
C LEU A 54 5.07 12.77 5.39
N GLY A 55 6.13 12.21 6.00
CA GLY A 55 6.72 12.74 7.22
C GLY A 55 5.78 12.70 8.44
N LEU A 56 4.69 11.90 8.40
CA LEU A 56 3.71 11.80 9.49
C LEU A 56 4.21 10.98 10.68
N THR A 57 5.31 10.24 10.51
CA THR A 57 5.94 9.44 11.58
C THR A 57 7.03 10.21 12.33
N ARG A 58 7.37 11.43 11.88
CA ARG A 58 8.41 12.25 12.54
C ARG A 58 7.98 12.62 13.96
N SER A 59 8.75 12.16 14.94
CA SER A 59 8.58 12.51 16.35
C SER A 59 9.92 12.38 17.09
N PRO A 60 10.07 12.96 18.28
CA PRO A 60 11.30 12.81 19.08
C PRO A 60 11.66 11.35 19.42
N ASN A 61 10.68 10.46 19.40
CA ASN A 61 10.84 9.04 19.71
C ASN A 61 10.93 8.15 18.45
N THR A 62 11.07 8.76 17.26
CA THR A 62 11.16 8.03 15.99
C THR A 62 12.54 8.25 15.39
N GLU A 63 13.22 7.15 15.11
CA GLU A 63 14.47 7.12 14.35
C GLU A 63 14.13 6.73 12.90
N ILE A 64 14.53 7.57 11.94
CA ILE A 64 14.29 7.36 10.51
C ILE A 64 15.63 7.38 9.81
N GLU A 65 15.99 6.28 9.13
CA GLU A 65 17.19 6.15 8.30
C GLU A 65 16.81 5.80 6.86
N GLY A 66 17.76 5.98 5.95
CA GLY A 66 17.59 5.74 4.53
C GLY A 66 17.32 7.02 3.75
N ARG A 67 16.65 6.90 2.60
CA ARG A 67 16.25 8.03 1.75
C ARG A 67 14.86 7.84 1.18
N ILE A 68 14.15 8.94 1.02
CA ILE A 68 12.86 9.02 0.31
C ILE A 68 13.00 10.14 -0.73
N LEU A 69 13.19 9.77 -1.98
CA LEU A 69 13.46 10.70 -3.07
C LEU A 69 12.20 10.92 -3.90
N LEU A 70 11.63 12.12 -3.88
CA LEU A 70 10.58 12.57 -4.78
C LEU A 70 11.23 13.36 -5.92
N GLU A 71 11.19 12.85 -7.15
CA GLU A 71 11.87 13.47 -8.30
C GLU A 71 13.35 13.81 -8.04
N GLY A 72 14.00 13.06 -7.14
CA GLY A 72 15.41 13.22 -6.74
C GLY A 72 15.62 14.08 -5.49
N GLU A 73 14.61 14.74 -4.95
CA GLU A 73 14.68 15.51 -3.70
C GLU A 73 14.41 14.63 -2.48
N ASP A 74 15.30 14.65 -1.48
CA ASP A 74 15.19 13.78 -0.29
C ASP A 74 14.21 14.34 0.73
N LEU A 75 13.02 13.76 0.79
CA LEU A 75 11.97 14.16 1.72
C LEU A 75 12.33 13.95 3.19
N ILE A 76 13.26 13.05 3.54
CA ILE A 76 13.69 12.87 4.95
C ILE A 76 14.38 14.13 5.46
N GLN A 77 15.11 14.83 4.59
CA GLN A 77 15.83 16.06 4.93
C GLN A 77 14.95 17.32 4.81
N ALA A 78 13.77 17.21 4.20
CA ALA A 78 12.88 18.34 4.00
C ALA A 78 12.41 18.97 5.33
N SER A 79 12.39 20.30 5.37
CA SER A 79 11.87 21.07 6.49
C SER A 79 10.35 20.86 6.66
N PRO A 80 9.77 21.26 7.80
CA PRO A 80 8.32 21.20 7.99
C PRO A 80 7.52 21.95 6.93
N ASP A 81 8.01 23.11 6.47
CA ASP A 81 7.34 23.94 5.47
C ASP A 81 7.39 23.29 4.07
N GLU A 82 8.53 22.70 3.68
CA GLU A 82 8.68 21.94 2.44
C GLU A 82 7.77 20.69 2.47
N MET A 83 7.72 19.98 3.58
CA MET A 83 6.82 18.84 3.73
C MET A 83 5.34 19.25 3.70
N GLN A 84 5.00 20.46 4.19
CA GLN A 84 3.63 20.96 4.08
C GLN A 84 3.27 21.27 2.62
N ALA A 85 4.20 21.77 1.82
CA ALA A 85 4.00 22.00 0.40
C ALA A 85 3.77 20.68 -0.36
N VAL A 86 4.55 19.63 -0.05
CA VAL A 86 4.43 18.30 -0.69
C VAL A 86 3.10 17.62 -0.37
N ARG A 87 2.64 17.71 0.89
CA ARG A 87 1.41 17.02 1.33
C ARG A 87 0.19 17.61 0.65
N GLY A 88 -0.56 16.77 -0.05
CA GLY A 88 -1.79 17.14 -0.75
C GLY A 88 -1.59 17.81 -2.09
N GLN A 89 -0.41 18.39 -2.37
CA GLN A 89 -0.05 18.97 -3.65
C GLN A 89 0.64 17.94 -4.55
N ASP A 90 1.72 17.32 -4.07
CA ASP A 90 2.48 16.33 -4.84
C ASP A 90 2.10 14.89 -4.47
N ILE A 91 1.94 14.64 -3.17
CA ILE A 91 1.57 13.33 -2.62
C ILE A 91 0.33 13.49 -1.74
N ALA A 92 -0.75 12.81 -2.12
CA ALA A 92 -1.96 12.72 -1.32
C ALA A 92 -2.14 11.32 -0.74
N MET A 93 -2.93 11.20 0.34
CA MET A 93 -3.19 9.93 1.00
C MET A 93 -4.68 9.75 1.31
N ILE A 94 -5.19 8.56 0.97
CA ILE A 94 -6.46 8.03 1.43
C ILE A 94 -6.16 7.15 2.64
N PHE A 95 -6.70 7.52 3.80
CA PHE A 95 -6.53 6.75 5.04
C PHE A 95 -7.55 5.62 5.14
N GLN A 96 -7.23 4.61 5.95
CA GLN A 96 -8.04 3.40 6.12
C GLN A 96 -9.49 3.67 6.57
N ASP A 97 -9.72 4.67 7.43
CA ASP A 97 -11.04 4.95 8.00
C ASP A 97 -11.56 6.34 7.56
N PRO A 98 -12.63 6.39 6.74
CA PRO A 98 -13.26 7.65 6.32
C PRO A 98 -13.86 8.44 7.49
N LEU A 99 -14.23 7.78 8.59
CA LEU A 99 -14.83 8.45 9.75
C LEU A 99 -13.81 9.28 10.53
N THR A 100 -12.54 8.90 10.47
CA THR A 100 -11.45 9.67 11.10
C THR A 100 -10.88 10.73 10.18
N SER A 101 -11.04 10.58 8.86
CA SER A 101 -10.51 11.51 7.85
C SER A 101 -11.42 12.71 7.61
N LEU A 102 -12.74 12.53 7.71
CA LEU A 102 -13.72 13.61 7.56
C LEU A 102 -14.14 14.15 8.94
N HIS A 103 -13.94 15.44 9.16
CA HIS A 103 -14.31 16.08 10.43
C HIS A 103 -15.85 16.13 10.60
N PRO A 104 -16.44 15.47 11.61
CA PRO A 104 -17.89 15.24 11.68
C PRO A 104 -18.74 16.51 11.86
N PHE A 105 -18.16 17.57 12.42
CA PHE A 105 -18.87 18.84 12.71
C PHE A 105 -18.72 19.90 11.63
N TYR A 106 -17.98 19.62 10.54
CA TYR A 106 -17.87 20.52 9.42
C TYR A 106 -18.55 19.93 8.18
N LYS A 107 -19.20 20.82 7.41
CA LYS A 107 -19.79 20.48 6.11
C LYS A 107 -18.71 19.99 5.16
N ILE A 108 -19.06 19.05 4.28
CA ILE A 108 -18.14 18.48 3.27
C ILE A 108 -17.52 19.57 2.42
N GLY A 109 -18.32 20.53 1.93
CA GLY A 109 -17.83 21.63 1.12
C GLY A 109 -16.84 22.54 1.84
N LYS A 110 -16.99 22.73 3.17
CA LYS A 110 -16.01 23.52 3.94
C LYS A 110 -14.65 22.84 3.95
N GLN A 111 -14.63 21.52 4.17
CA GLN A 111 -13.38 20.74 4.26
C GLN A 111 -12.67 20.69 2.91
N LEU A 112 -13.40 20.46 1.82
CA LEU A 112 -12.84 20.48 0.47
C LEU A 112 -12.31 21.87 0.07
N VAL A 113 -13.05 22.95 0.36
CA VAL A 113 -12.61 24.32 0.07
C VAL A 113 -11.33 24.65 0.85
N GLU A 114 -11.24 24.24 2.11
CA GLU A 114 -10.04 24.43 2.93
C GLU A 114 -8.83 23.67 2.33
N ALA A 115 -9.02 22.46 1.86
CA ALA A 115 -7.99 21.66 1.20
C ALA A 115 -7.50 22.31 -0.12
N VAL A 116 -8.40 22.89 -0.93
CA VAL A 116 -8.01 23.66 -2.13
C VAL A 116 -7.17 24.87 -1.73
N GLN A 117 -7.70 25.71 -0.82
CA GLN A 117 -7.07 26.99 -0.43
C GLN A 117 -5.79 26.81 0.39
N ALA A 118 -5.50 25.59 0.89
CA ALA A 118 -4.23 25.29 1.56
C ALA A 118 -3.03 25.36 0.59
N HIS A 119 -3.26 25.15 -0.72
CA HIS A 119 -2.21 25.08 -1.74
C HIS A 119 -2.42 26.05 -2.91
N GLN A 120 -3.62 26.61 -3.06
CA GLN A 120 -3.99 27.46 -4.20
C GLN A 120 -4.51 28.81 -3.71
N ASP A 121 -3.97 29.90 -4.26
CA ASP A 121 -4.46 31.26 -3.99
C ASP A 121 -5.68 31.56 -4.89
N VAL A 122 -6.81 30.94 -4.53
CA VAL A 122 -8.08 31.07 -5.26
C VAL A 122 -9.18 31.58 -4.35
N SER A 123 -10.18 32.25 -4.94
CA SER A 123 -11.34 32.70 -4.19
C SER A 123 -12.15 31.52 -3.62
N LYS A 124 -12.88 31.78 -2.52
CA LYS A 124 -13.76 30.76 -1.93
C LYS A 124 -14.80 30.21 -2.91
N LYS A 125 -15.24 31.03 -3.90
CA LYS A 125 -16.16 30.60 -4.93
C LYS A 125 -15.50 29.59 -5.87
N GLU A 126 -14.31 29.91 -6.39
CA GLU A 126 -13.55 29.01 -7.27
C GLU A 126 -13.20 27.69 -6.56
N ALA A 127 -12.76 27.75 -5.30
CA ALA A 127 -12.51 26.56 -4.50
C ALA A 127 -13.79 25.71 -4.29
N ARG A 128 -14.98 26.36 -4.12
CA ARG A 128 -16.24 25.64 -3.99
C ARG A 128 -16.69 25.03 -5.32
N ASP A 129 -16.48 25.71 -6.43
CA ASP A 129 -16.78 25.18 -7.76
C ASP A 129 -15.90 23.96 -8.07
N ARG A 130 -14.59 24.02 -7.73
CA ARG A 130 -13.66 22.88 -7.81
C ARG A 130 -14.08 21.72 -6.92
N ALA A 131 -14.50 21.98 -5.69
CA ALA A 131 -15.01 20.96 -4.78
C ALA A 131 -16.26 20.27 -5.33
N ALA A 132 -17.20 21.02 -5.95
CA ALA A 132 -18.38 20.44 -6.59
C ALA A 132 -18.01 19.57 -7.80
N GLU A 133 -17.08 20.03 -8.63
CA GLU A 133 -16.53 19.25 -9.76
C GLU A 133 -16.00 17.90 -9.31
N LEU A 134 -15.16 17.90 -8.26
CA LEU A 134 -14.56 16.68 -7.74
C LEU A 134 -15.57 15.72 -7.11
N LEU A 135 -16.54 16.22 -6.35
CA LEU A 135 -17.60 15.37 -5.85
C LEU A 135 -18.41 14.73 -7.00
N GLY A 136 -18.62 15.46 -8.08
CA GLY A 136 -19.23 14.93 -9.31
C GLY A 136 -18.33 13.88 -9.97
N LEU A 137 -17.02 14.14 -10.05
CA LEU A 137 -16.03 13.24 -10.65
C LEU A 137 -15.96 11.89 -9.93
N VAL A 138 -16.03 11.90 -8.59
CA VAL A 138 -16.07 10.65 -7.80
C VAL A 138 -17.48 10.01 -7.78
N GLY A 139 -18.43 10.52 -8.55
CA GLY A 139 -19.75 9.94 -8.71
C GLY A 139 -20.72 10.20 -7.54
N ILE A 140 -20.57 11.31 -6.81
CA ILE A 140 -21.57 11.74 -5.83
C ILE A 140 -22.70 12.48 -6.58
N PRO A 141 -23.96 11.99 -6.52
CA PRO A 141 -25.07 12.63 -7.20
C PRO A 141 -25.39 13.98 -6.55
N ASP A 142 -25.83 14.95 -7.36
CA ASP A 142 -26.19 16.31 -6.92
C ASP A 142 -25.07 17.03 -6.14
N ALA A 143 -23.84 16.89 -6.64
CA ALA A 143 -22.58 17.29 -5.99
C ALA A 143 -22.62 18.71 -5.40
N SER A 144 -23.18 19.69 -6.14
CA SER A 144 -23.23 21.09 -5.71
C SER A 144 -24.07 21.30 -4.43
N ASN A 145 -25.18 20.57 -4.27
CA ASN A 145 -26.00 20.65 -3.07
C ASN A 145 -25.40 19.84 -1.93
N ARG A 146 -24.75 18.70 -2.25
CA ARG A 146 -24.07 17.84 -1.27
C ARG A 146 -22.89 18.48 -0.56
N LEU A 147 -22.32 19.57 -1.09
CA LEU A 147 -21.32 20.36 -0.38
C LEU A 147 -21.84 20.96 0.95
N ASP A 148 -23.13 21.14 1.07
CA ASP A 148 -23.75 21.71 2.29
C ASP A 148 -24.16 20.64 3.32
N ASP A 149 -23.99 19.37 3.00
CA ASP A 149 -24.25 18.26 3.91
C ASP A 149 -23.06 18.00 4.86
N TYR A 150 -23.34 17.32 5.95
CA TYR A 150 -22.36 16.84 6.91
C TYR A 150 -21.95 15.39 6.62
N PRO A 151 -20.76 14.93 7.07
CA PRO A 151 -20.34 13.55 6.86
C PRO A 151 -21.36 12.49 7.33
N HIS A 152 -22.09 12.74 8.40
CA HIS A 152 -23.07 11.78 8.93
C HIS A 152 -24.32 11.63 8.03
N GLU A 153 -24.58 12.58 7.13
CA GLU A 153 -25.66 12.52 6.14
C GLU A 153 -25.29 11.69 4.90
N PHE A 154 -24.00 11.34 4.75
CA PHE A 154 -23.49 10.51 3.68
C PHE A 154 -23.54 9.02 4.05
N SER A 155 -23.84 8.14 3.08
CA SER A 155 -23.61 6.70 3.23
C SER A 155 -22.12 6.36 3.36
N GLY A 156 -21.77 5.13 3.77
CA GLY A 156 -20.39 4.69 3.86
C GLY A 156 -19.61 4.87 2.55
N GLY A 157 -20.19 4.42 1.44
CA GLY A 157 -19.60 4.59 0.11
C GLY A 157 -19.50 6.06 -0.33
N MET A 158 -20.46 6.92 0.04
CA MET A 158 -20.36 8.36 -0.24
C MET A 158 -19.25 9.03 0.58
N ARG A 159 -19.07 8.65 1.84
CA ARG A 159 -17.95 9.16 2.66
C ARG A 159 -16.60 8.77 2.07
N GLN A 160 -16.46 7.52 1.61
CA GLN A 160 -15.27 7.04 0.92
C GLN A 160 -14.99 7.87 -0.33
N ARG A 161 -16.01 8.08 -1.18
CA ARG A 161 -15.88 8.91 -2.38
C ARG A 161 -15.53 10.37 -2.05
N ALA A 162 -16.10 10.94 -1.01
CA ALA A 162 -15.77 12.31 -0.55
C ALA A 162 -14.32 12.41 -0.03
N MET A 163 -13.82 11.37 0.66
CA MET A 163 -12.42 11.29 1.08
C MET A 163 -11.47 11.19 -0.13
N ILE A 164 -11.82 10.39 -1.14
CA ILE A 164 -11.09 10.33 -2.41
C ILE A 164 -11.07 11.71 -3.09
N ALA A 165 -12.24 12.38 -3.19
CA ALA A 165 -12.32 13.72 -3.75
C ALA A 165 -11.41 14.71 -2.98
N MET A 166 -11.36 14.62 -1.66
CA MET A 166 -10.50 15.47 -0.83
C MET A 166 -9.00 15.19 -1.07
N ALA A 167 -8.61 13.94 -1.25
CA ALA A 167 -7.23 13.58 -1.57
C ALA A 167 -6.81 14.10 -2.95
N LEU A 168 -7.73 14.14 -3.92
CA LEU A 168 -7.45 14.52 -5.31
C LEU A 168 -7.66 16.00 -5.62
N VAL A 169 -8.00 16.82 -4.62
CA VAL A 169 -8.47 18.21 -4.83
C VAL A 169 -7.43 19.11 -5.50
N ASN A 170 -6.14 18.82 -5.33
CA ASN A 170 -5.01 19.55 -5.89
C ASN A 170 -4.29 18.81 -7.02
N ASP A 171 -4.91 17.77 -7.62
CA ASP A 171 -4.36 16.97 -8.71
C ASP A 171 -2.95 16.40 -8.40
N PRO A 172 -2.79 15.59 -7.32
CA PRO A 172 -1.49 15.12 -6.87
C PRO A 172 -0.82 14.22 -7.90
N HIS A 173 0.51 14.20 -7.90
CA HIS A 173 1.31 13.31 -8.75
C HIS A 173 1.29 11.86 -8.25
N ILE A 174 1.13 11.66 -6.93
CA ILE A 174 1.09 10.35 -6.28
C ILE A 174 -0.10 10.27 -5.32
N LEU A 175 -0.87 9.20 -5.44
CA LEU A 175 -1.93 8.85 -4.50
C LEU A 175 -1.50 7.61 -3.69
N ILE A 176 -1.37 7.76 -2.39
CA ILE A 176 -1.21 6.62 -1.47
C ILE A 176 -2.60 6.23 -0.97
N ALA A 177 -3.03 5.00 -1.27
CA ALA A 177 -4.31 4.45 -0.84
C ALA A 177 -4.08 3.34 0.22
N ASP A 178 -4.23 3.70 1.50
CA ASP A 178 -4.02 2.76 2.62
C ASP A 178 -5.33 2.05 2.95
N GLU A 179 -5.44 0.81 2.52
CA GLU A 179 -6.62 -0.04 2.67
C GLU A 179 -7.93 0.67 2.30
N PRO A 180 -8.04 1.26 1.09
CA PRO A 180 -9.12 2.19 0.73
C PRO A 180 -10.51 1.56 0.69
N THR A 181 -10.60 0.24 0.84
CA THR A 181 -11.85 -0.51 0.74
C THR A 181 -12.19 -1.30 2.02
N THR A 182 -11.40 -1.15 3.07
CA THR A 182 -11.66 -1.83 4.36
C THR A 182 -13.04 -1.43 4.91
N ALA A 183 -13.77 -2.41 5.44
CA ALA A 183 -15.14 -2.28 5.97
C ALA A 183 -16.24 -1.93 4.92
N LEU A 184 -15.95 -2.04 3.63
CA LEU A 184 -16.95 -1.94 2.57
C LEU A 184 -17.40 -3.33 2.10
N ASP A 185 -18.61 -3.42 1.57
CA ASP A 185 -19.06 -4.64 0.89
C ASP A 185 -18.31 -4.83 -0.44
N VAL A 186 -18.23 -6.09 -0.91
CA VAL A 186 -17.45 -6.47 -2.11
C VAL A 186 -17.82 -5.66 -3.35
N THR A 187 -19.10 -5.32 -3.50
CA THR A 187 -19.59 -4.56 -4.66
C THR A 187 -19.09 -3.11 -4.61
N ILE A 188 -19.17 -2.46 -3.46
CA ILE A 188 -18.67 -1.10 -3.27
C ILE A 188 -17.14 -1.08 -3.36
N GLN A 189 -16.46 -2.11 -2.83
CA GLN A 189 -15.03 -2.26 -2.95
C GLN A 189 -14.57 -2.23 -4.41
N ALA A 190 -15.17 -3.07 -5.28
CA ALA A 190 -14.86 -3.09 -6.71
C ALA A 190 -15.11 -1.72 -7.38
N GLN A 191 -16.21 -1.04 -7.02
CA GLN A 191 -16.51 0.30 -7.55
C GLN A 191 -15.47 1.37 -7.12
N ILE A 192 -14.96 1.31 -5.89
CA ILE A 192 -13.94 2.25 -5.40
C ILE A 192 -12.59 2.01 -6.10
N LEU A 193 -12.19 0.75 -6.27
CA LEU A 193 -10.94 0.42 -6.95
C LEU A 193 -10.98 0.85 -8.43
N HIS A 194 -12.09 0.55 -9.12
CA HIS A 194 -12.29 1.00 -10.49
C HIS A 194 -12.28 2.53 -10.61
N LEU A 195 -12.93 3.23 -9.67
CA LEU A 195 -12.88 4.69 -9.61
C LEU A 195 -11.44 5.22 -9.46
N ILE A 196 -10.61 4.60 -8.60
CA ILE A 196 -9.20 5.00 -8.42
C ILE A 196 -8.42 4.79 -9.73
N GLN A 197 -8.65 3.69 -10.46
CA GLN A 197 -8.02 3.42 -11.76
C GLN A 197 -8.43 4.46 -12.82
N GLU A 198 -9.73 4.74 -12.95
CA GLU A 198 -10.23 5.77 -13.89
C GLU A 198 -9.60 7.14 -13.60
N LEU A 199 -9.47 7.49 -12.30
CA LEU A 199 -8.88 8.75 -11.88
C LEU A 199 -7.36 8.78 -12.12
N GLN A 200 -6.68 7.65 -11.91
CA GLN A 200 -5.26 7.48 -12.22
C GLN A 200 -4.97 7.74 -13.70
N GLU A 201 -5.71 7.09 -14.59
CA GLU A 201 -5.56 7.27 -16.03
C GLU A 201 -5.85 8.71 -16.45
N ARG A 202 -6.93 9.29 -15.92
CA ARG A 202 -7.37 10.65 -16.26
C ARG A 202 -6.39 11.73 -15.80
N LEU A 203 -5.82 11.59 -14.60
CA LEU A 203 -4.90 12.55 -14.00
C LEU A 203 -3.42 12.25 -14.30
N GLY A 204 -3.12 11.04 -14.79
CA GLY A 204 -1.76 10.58 -15.05
C GLY A 204 -0.92 10.45 -13.79
N MET A 205 -1.54 10.21 -12.62
CA MET A 205 -0.87 10.06 -11.33
C MET A 205 -0.35 8.63 -11.14
N ALA A 206 0.64 8.47 -10.26
CA ALA A 206 1.02 7.16 -9.74
C ALA A 206 0.14 6.78 -8.55
N VAL A 207 -0.07 5.47 -8.33
CA VAL A 207 -0.84 4.96 -7.18
C VAL A 207 0.01 4.01 -6.36
N ILE A 208 0.06 4.19 -5.05
CA ILE A 208 0.59 3.19 -4.09
C ILE A 208 -0.60 2.61 -3.36
N LEU A 209 -0.95 1.37 -3.70
CA LEU A 209 -2.10 0.66 -3.13
C LEU A 209 -1.65 -0.29 -2.02
N ILE A 210 -2.03 0.02 -0.79
CA ILE A 210 -1.73 -0.82 0.38
C ILE A 210 -2.95 -1.67 0.69
N THR A 211 -2.75 -2.98 0.80
CA THR A 211 -3.82 -3.90 1.18
C THR A 211 -3.25 -5.17 1.80
N HIS A 212 -4.09 -5.91 2.51
CA HIS A 212 -3.80 -7.28 2.93
C HIS A 212 -4.45 -8.33 2.00
N ASP A 213 -5.24 -7.89 1.02
CA ASP A 213 -5.94 -8.75 0.07
C ASP A 213 -5.23 -8.76 -1.29
N LEU A 214 -4.66 -9.93 -1.63
CA LEU A 214 -4.01 -10.16 -2.92
C LEU A 214 -4.99 -10.10 -4.09
N GLY A 215 -6.27 -10.41 -3.88
CA GLY A 215 -7.29 -10.29 -4.91
C GLY A 215 -7.49 -8.85 -5.38
N VAL A 216 -7.34 -7.89 -4.48
CA VAL A 216 -7.44 -6.46 -4.79
C VAL A 216 -6.31 -6.00 -5.71
N VAL A 217 -5.07 -6.42 -5.46
CA VAL A 217 -3.92 -6.01 -6.28
C VAL A 217 -3.86 -6.77 -7.61
N ALA A 218 -4.47 -7.95 -7.70
CA ALA A 218 -4.48 -8.75 -8.93
C ALA A 218 -5.12 -8.02 -10.12
N ASP A 219 -6.08 -7.16 -9.87
CA ASP A 219 -6.82 -6.43 -10.91
C ASP A 219 -6.27 -5.02 -11.16
N THR A 220 -5.35 -4.52 -10.30
CA THR A 220 -5.00 -3.09 -10.29
C THR A 220 -3.52 -2.80 -10.34
N ALA A 221 -2.64 -3.69 -9.84
CA ALA A 221 -1.23 -3.38 -9.68
C ALA A 221 -0.39 -3.80 -10.89
N ASP A 222 0.57 -2.96 -11.26
CA ASP A 222 1.61 -3.27 -12.25
C ASP A 222 2.78 -4.02 -11.61
N TYR A 223 3.16 -3.57 -10.40
CA TYR A 223 4.26 -4.12 -9.63
C TYR A 223 3.83 -4.33 -8.17
N ILE A 224 4.33 -5.38 -7.54
CA ILE A 224 3.93 -5.77 -6.19
C ILE A 224 5.13 -5.94 -5.27
N ASN A 225 5.06 -5.32 -4.09
CA ASN A 225 5.96 -5.54 -2.98
C ASN A 225 5.26 -6.34 -1.89
N VAL A 226 5.76 -7.51 -1.58
CA VAL A 226 5.28 -8.33 -0.47
C VAL A 226 6.08 -8.00 0.78
N MET A 227 5.40 -7.47 1.80
CA MET A 227 6.03 -7.02 3.05
C MET A 227 5.71 -7.96 4.20
N TYR A 228 6.75 -8.34 4.96
CA TYR A 228 6.63 -9.16 6.15
C TYR A 228 7.54 -8.67 7.26
N ALA A 229 6.97 -8.42 8.44
CA ALA A 229 7.69 -8.04 9.67
C ALA A 229 8.75 -6.93 9.43
N GLY A 230 8.33 -5.82 8.83
CA GLY A 230 9.15 -4.63 8.59
C GLY A 230 10.00 -4.68 7.33
N ARG A 231 10.00 -5.77 6.55
CA ARG A 231 10.89 -5.93 5.38
C ARG A 231 10.11 -6.33 4.13
N ILE A 232 10.58 -5.88 2.97
CA ILE A 232 10.16 -6.43 1.69
C ILE A 232 10.82 -7.80 1.54
N VAL A 233 10.03 -8.84 1.38
CA VAL A 233 10.49 -10.23 1.27
C VAL A 233 10.45 -10.74 -0.16
N GLU A 234 9.60 -10.16 -0.99
CA GLU A 234 9.53 -10.40 -2.43
C GLU A 234 9.02 -9.15 -3.15
N ALA A 235 9.52 -8.91 -4.36
CA ALA A 235 9.11 -7.80 -5.22
C ALA A 235 9.19 -8.24 -6.67
N GLY A 236 8.18 -7.90 -7.49
CA GLY A 236 8.11 -8.27 -8.89
C GLY A 236 6.86 -7.73 -9.55
N THR A 237 6.75 -7.94 -10.86
CA THR A 237 5.52 -7.67 -11.61
C THR A 237 4.37 -8.51 -11.08
N LEU A 238 3.14 -8.10 -11.39
CA LEU A 238 1.94 -8.87 -11.05
C LEU A 238 2.07 -10.34 -11.47
N ASP A 239 2.49 -10.59 -12.70
CA ASP A 239 2.64 -11.94 -13.24
C ASP A 239 3.70 -12.76 -12.48
N GLU A 240 4.83 -12.16 -12.13
CA GLU A 240 5.90 -12.83 -11.39
C GLU A 240 5.43 -13.23 -9.98
N ILE A 241 4.72 -12.34 -9.28
CA ILE A 241 4.22 -12.62 -7.93
C ILE A 241 3.10 -13.66 -7.93
N PHE A 242 2.22 -13.65 -8.93
CA PHE A 242 1.08 -14.58 -8.97
C PHE A 242 1.41 -15.93 -9.61
N TYR A 243 2.25 -15.97 -10.65
CA TYR A 243 2.52 -17.20 -11.41
C TYR A 243 3.90 -17.82 -11.13
N ASP A 244 4.87 -17.03 -10.64
CA ASP A 244 6.21 -17.52 -10.28
C ASP A 244 6.72 -17.04 -8.91
N PRO A 245 5.90 -17.07 -7.84
CA PRO A 245 6.30 -16.57 -6.52
C PRO A 245 7.55 -17.30 -5.99
N GLN A 246 8.48 -16.55 -5.39
CA GLN A 246 9.79 -17.06 -4.97
C GLN A 246 9.93 -17.21 -3.47
N HIS A 247 9.21 -16.42 -2.66
CA HIS A 247 9.31 -16.49 -1.22
C HIS A 247 8.22 -17.36 -0.59
N PRO A 248 8.55 -18.29 0.34
CA PRO A 248 7.56 -19.17 0.97
C PRO A 248 6.40 -18.46 1.68
N TYR A 249 6.60 -17.22 2.13
CA TYR A 249 5.51 -16.38 2.66
C TYR A 249 4.49 -16.01 1.57
N THR A 250 4.97 -15.63 0.39
CA THR A 250 4.12 -15.30 -0.77
C THR A 250 3.31 -16.54 -1.19
N TRP A 251 3.92 -17.73 -1.17
CA TRP A 251 3.20 -18.99 -1.42
C TRP A 251 2.04 -19.18 -0.43
N GLY A 252 2.29 -18.92 0.85
CA GLY A 252 1.27 -19.01 1.89
C GLY A 252 0.15 -17.98 1.71
N LEU A 253 0.47 -16.74 1.32
CA LEU A 253 -0.52 -15.71 1.04
C LEU A 253 -1.41 -16.10 -0.15
N LEU A 254 -0.82 -16.52 -1.27
CA LEU A 254 -1.55 -16.97 -2.45
C LEU A 254 -2.40 -18.21 -2.17
N GLY A 255 -1.90 -19.15 -1.34
CA GLY A 255 -2.63 -20.32 -0.91
C GLY A 255 -3.82 -20.04 0.00
N SER A 256 -3.88 -18.85 0.61
CA SER A 256 -4.99 -18.40 1.46
C SER A 256 -6.10 -17.65 0.71
N VAL A 257 -5.88 -17.29 -0.56
CA VAL A 257 -6.89 -16.62 -1.39
C VAL A 257 -7.96 -17.63 -1.82
N ALA A 258 -9.24 -17.25 -1.57
CA ALA A 258 -10.37 -18.07 -2.01
C ALA A 258 -10.48 -18.06 -3.53
N ARG A 259 -10.50 -19.25 -4.15
CA ARG A 259 -10.59 -19.43 -5.59
C ARG A 259 -11.96 -19.94 -6.00
N PRO A 260 -12.71 -19.23 -6.86
CA PRO A 260 -14.03 -19.65 -7.30
C PRO A 260 -14.06 -20.97 -8.09
N ASP A 261 -12.92 -21.31 -8.74
CA ASP A 261 -12.73 -22.49 -9.58
C ASP A 261 -12.45 -23.77 -8.78
N ARG A 262 -12.24 -23.67 -7.46
CA ARG A 262 -11.99 -24.82 -6.59
C ARG A 262 -13.23 -25.32 -5.84
N PRO A 263 -13.32 -26.64 -5.60
CA PRO A 263 -14.38 -27.19 -4.77
C PRO A 263 -14.37 -26.56 -3.36
N ARG A 264 -15.52 -26.17 -2.85
CA ARG A 264 -15.70 -25.59 -1.49
C ARG A 264 -15.27 -26.54 -0.35
N THR A 265 -14.95 -27.79 -0.65
CA THR A 265 -14.51 -28.81 0.30
C THR A 265 -13.01 -28.74 0.62
N GLU A 266 -12.22 -28.05 -0.18
CA GLU A 266 -10.80 -27.88 0.12
C GLU A 266 -10.59 -26.79 1.17
N ARG A 267 -9.88 -27.13 2.24
CA ARG A 267 -9.47 -26.13 3.24
C ARG A 267 -8.43 -25.23 2.62
N LEU A 268 -8.65 -23.90 2.72
CA LEU A 268 -7.65 -22.91 2.36
C LEU A 268 -6.36 -23.15 3.15
N SER A 269 -5.23 -23.09 2.48
CA SER A 269 -3.92 -23.17 3.12
C SER A 269 -3.73 -21.92 3.99
N GLN A 270 -3.50 -22.10 5.29
CA GLN A 270 -3.25 -20.99 6.21
C GLN A 270 -1.78 -20.99 6.60
N ILE A 271 -1.19 -19.79 6.63
CA ILE A 271 0.16 -19.59 7.19
C ILE A 271 0.06 -19.84 8.70
N GLN A 272 0.72 -20.91 9.17
CA GLN A 272 0.67 -21.30 10.56
C GLN A 272 1.37 -20.29 11.49
N GLY A 273 0.91 -20.18 12.73
CA GLY A 273 1.47 -19.31 13.76
C GLY A 273 1.07 -17.83 13.56
N GLN A 274 1.63 -16.97 14.41
CA GLN A 274 1.38 -15.52 14.36
C GLN A 274 2.62 -14.77 13.84
N PRO A 275 2.45 -13.61 13.19
CA PRO A 275 3.56 -12.73 12.85
C PRO A 275 4.41 -12.43 14.08
N PRO A 276 5.75 -12.32 13.94
CA PRO A 276 6.62 -12.00 15.05
C PRO A 276 6.40 -10.56 15.52
N SER A 277 6.69 -10.31 16.78
CA SER A 277 6.69 -8.96 17.33
C SER A 277 7.79 -8.12 16.68
N LEU A 278 7.45 -6.91 16.24
CA LEU A 278 8.41 -5.94 15.71
C LEU A 278 9.32 -5.34 16.80
N LEU A 279 8.99 -5.56 18.08
CA LEU A 279 9.84 -5.21 19.21
C LEU A 279 11.05 -6.15 19.33
N ALA A 280 10.88 -7.43 18.96
CA ALA A 280 11.92 -8.44 19.00
C ALA A 280 11.85 -9.33 17.75
N PRO A 281 12.14 -8.80 16.55
CA PRO A 281 12.07 -9.58 15.33
C PRO A 281 13.11 -10.72 15.37
N PRO A 282 12.82 -11.88 14.78
CA PRO A 282 13.75 -13.00 14.71
C PRO A 282 15.07 -12.61 14.03
N GLN A 283 16.19 -13.13 14.52
CA GLN A 283 17.46 -12.99 13.80
C GLN A 283 17.39 -13.68 12.43
N GLY A 284 18.01 -13.06 11.41
CA GLY A 284 18.08 -13.60 10.07
C GLY A 284 16.80 -13.37 9.26
N CYS A 285 16.27 -14.42 8.66
CA CYS A 285 15.00 -14.36 7.96
C CYS A 285 13.84 -14.18 8.96
N HIS A 286 13.08 -13.09 8.86
CA HIS A 286 11.98 -12.82 9.79
C HIS A 286 10.85 -13.83 9.67
N PHE A 287 10.65 -14.45 8.50
CA PHE A 287 9.64 -15.50 8.29
C PHE A 287 10.08 -16.87 8.84
N ARG A 288 11.35 -17.05 9.21
CA ARG A 288 11.92 -18.32 9.66
C ARG A 288 11.06 -19.09 10.66
N PRO A 289 10.51 -18.50 11.75
CA PRO A 289 9.74 -19.27 12.75
C PRO A 289 8.42 -19.84 12.21
N ARG A 290 7.94 -19.36 11.06
CA ARG A 290 6.68 -19.79 10.41
C ARG A 290 6.93 -20.53 9.10
N CYS A 291 8.19 -20.58 8.65
CA CYS A 291 8.57 -21.18 7.37
C CYS A 291 8.64 -22.70 7.48
N PRO A 292 7.84 -23.47 6.73
CA PRO A 292 7.93 -24.92 6.75
C PRO A 292 9.21 -25.45 6.11
N HIS A 293 10.01 -24.59 5.48
CA HIS A 293 11.25 -24.92 4.77
C HIS A 293 12.48 -24.30 5.44
N GLU A 294 12.41 -24.01 6.76
CA GLU A 294 13.53 -23.48 7.53
C GLU A 294 14.75 -24.41 7.50
N PHE A 295 15.94 -23.81 7.39
CA PHE A 295 17.22 -24.49 7.52
C PHE A 295 18.29 -23.53 8.13
N ASP A 296 19.46 -24.06 8.48
CA ASP A 296 20.45 -23.33 9.27
C ASP A 296 20.86 -21.96 8.70
N LYS A 297 20.94 -21.81 7.37
CA LYS A 297 21.28 -20.54 6.72
C LYS A 297 20.23 -19.44 6.95
N CYS A 298 18.99 -19.81 7.27
CA CYS A 298 17.91 -18.85 7.58
C CYS A 298 18.15 -18.06 8.88
N LYS A 299 19.13 -18.46 9.69
CA LYS A 299 19.64 -17.67 10.83
C LYS A 299 20.44 -16.44 10.41
N GLN A 300 20.81 -16.34 9.14
CA GLN A 300 21.41 -15.17 8.52
C GLN A 300 20.35 -14.43 7.70
N THR A 301 20.43 -13.09 7.67
CA THR A 301 19.51 -12.28 6.89
C THR A 301 19.76 -12.48 5.39
N PRO A 302 18.76 -12.95 4.61
CA PRO A 302 18.91 -12.99 3.16
C PRO A 302 18.87 -11.57 2.60
N PRO A 303 19.73 -11.22 1.62
CA PRO A 303 19.56 -9.98 0.88
C PRO A 303 18.35 -10.07 -0.04
N LEU A 304 17.81 -8.92 -0.41
CA LEU A 304 16.76 -8.83 -1.45
C LEU A 304 17.47 -8.78 -2.81
N ASP A 305 17.52 -9.92 -3.49
CA ASP A 305 18.32 -10.09 -4.72
C ASP A 305 17.48 -10.76 -5.82
N PRO A 306 17.83 -10.57 -7.12
CA PRO A 306 17.18 -11.24 -8.24
C PRO A 306 17.61 -12.72 -8.31
N ARG A 307 16.98 -13.58 -7.52
CA ARG A 307 17.36 -15.00 -7.40
C ARG A 307 16.60 -15.93 -8.34
N SER A 308 15.51 -15.46 -8.92
CA SER A 308 14.75 -16.17 -9.95
C SER A 308 15.46 -16.24 -11.30
N GLY A 309 16.50 -15.41 -11.50
CA GLY A 309 17.17 -15.20 -12.78
C GLY A 309 16.56 -14.04 -13.59
N THR A 310 15.45 -13.47 -13.16
CA THR A 310 14.82 -12.29 -13.76
C THR A 310 15.27 -11.04 -12.98
N PRO A 311 15.91 -10.05 -13.58
CA PRO A 311 16.51 -8.91 -12.87
C PRO A 311 15.52 -8.10 -12.02
N GLY A 312 14.25 -7.97 -12.44
CA GLY A 312 13.22 -7.23 -11.74
C GLY A 312 12.51 -8.02 -10.64
N HIS A 313 12.62 -9.35 -10.64
CA HIS A 313 11.98 -10.20 -9.65
C HIS A 313 12.93 -10.46 -8.48
N LEU A 314 12.71 -9.81 -7.36
CA LEU A 314 13.57 -9.84 -6.18
C LEU A 314 12.95 -10.68 -5.07
N ASP A 315 13.78 -11.45 -4.33
CA ASP A 315 13.32 -12.16 -3.13
C ASP A 315 14.37 -12.25 -2.01
N ARG A 316 13.90 -12.31 -0.75
CA ARG A 316 14.70 -12.49 0.47
C ARG A 316 14.62 -13.95 0.97
N CYS A 317 15.01 -14.91 0.15
CA CYS A 317 15.02 -16.33 0.55
C CYS A 317 16.34 -17.02 0.20
N TRP A 318 16.84 -17.88 1.09
CA TRP A 318 18.06 -18.65 0.87
C TRP A 318 17.87 -19.93 0.04
N LEU A 319 16.63 -20.36 -0.21
CA LEU A 319 16.36 -21.50 -1.09
C LEU A 319 16.90 -21.22 -2.50
N SER A 320 17.50 -22.22 -3.12
CA SER A 320 17.93 -22.10 -4.51
C SER A 320 16.72 -22.06 -5.46
N PRO A 321 16.85 -21.52 -6.68
CA PRO A 321 15.78 -21.53 -7.67
C PRO A 321 15.21 -22.95 -7.95
N GLU A 322 16.07 -23.97 -7.92
CA GLU A 322 15.65 -25.37 -8.11
C GLU A 322 14.84 -25.86 -6.92
N GLN A 323 15.29 -25.61 -5.69
CA GLN A 323 14.54 -25.95 -4.47
C GLN A 323 13.17 -25.26 -4.45
N LYS A 324 13.11 -23.97 -4.79
CA LYS A 324 11.85 -23.22 -4.87
C LYS A 324 10.88 -23.87 -5.85
N ARG A 325 11.34 -24.19 -7.07
CA ARG A 325 10.50 -24.87 -8.07
C ARG A 325 9.96 -26.21 -7.56
N THR A 326 10.82 -27.05 -6.96
CA THR A 326 10.43 -28.35 -6.45
C THR A 326 9.42 -28.25 -5.30
N LEU A 327 9.69 -27.38 -4.32
CA LEU A 327 8.83 -27.19 -3.15
C LEU A 327 7.49 -26.56 -3.51
N ARG A 328 7.48 -25.62 -4.44
CA ARG A 328 6.29 -24.96 -4.96
C ARG A 328 5.38 -25.93 -5.71
N VAL A 329 5.94 -26.87 -6.49
CA VAL A 329 5.15 -27.92 -7.17
C VAL A 329 4.48 -28.85 -6.17
N ILE A 330 5.18 -29.21 -5.08
CA ILE A 330 4.59 -30.03 -4.00
C ILE A 330 3.43 -29.27 -3.30
N GLN A 331 3.54 -27.95 -3.17
CA GLN A 331 2.45 -27.08 -2.72
C GLN A 331 1.50 -26.68 -3.86
N GLY A 332 1.91 -26.85 -5.10
CA GLY A 332 1.23 -26.40 -6.31
C GLY A 332 -0.11 -27.06 -6.57
N ASP A 333 -0.29 -28.31 -6.15
CA ASP A 333 -1.62 -28.92 -6.08
C ASP A 333 -2.56 -28.14 -5.14
N GLN A 334 -1.99 -27.33 -4.23
CA GLN A 334 -2.71 -26.42 -3.34
C GLN A 334 -2.74 -24.97 -3.85
N ILE A 335 -1.70 -24.50 -4.56
CA ILE A 335 -1.61 -23.11 -5.07
C ILE A 335 -2.25 -22.99 -6.48
N GLY A 336 -2.16 -24.04 -7.31
CA GLY A 336 -2.92 -24.24 -8.56
C GLY A 336 -2.96 -23.07 -9.54
N LEU A 337 -1.86 -22.37 -9.72
CA LEU A 337 -1.73 -21.34 -10.74
C LEU A 337 -1.09 -21.97 -11.98
N GLU A 338 -1.93 -22.45 -12.90
CA GLU A 338 -1.48 -22.69 -14.28
C GLU A 338 -1.39 -21.32 -14.96
N ALA A 339 -0.22 -21.02 -15.55
CA ALA A 339 -0.09 -19.85 -16.42
C ALA A 339 -1.12 -19.98 -17.56
N PRO A 340 -1.77 -18.89 -17.98
CA PRO A 340 -2.62 -18.93 -19.17
C PRO A 340 -1.79 -19.49 -20.33
N ALA A 341 -2.35 -20.46 -21.04
CA ALA A 341 -1.74 -21.00 -22.24
C ALA A 341 -1.47 -19.87 -23.23
N ALA A 342 -0.21 -19.75 -23.65
CA ALA A 342 0.28 -18.72 -24.58
C ALA A 342 -0.44 -18.71 -25.93
#